data_8e4e4822108d695790d92e373cdcede6
#
_entry.id   8e4e4822108d695790d92e373cdcede6
#
_cell.length_a   1.000
_cell.length_b   1.000
_cell.length_c   1.000
_cell.angle_alpha   90.00
_cell.angle_beta   90.00
_cell.angle_gamma   90.00
#
_symmetry.space_group_name_H-M   'P 1'
#
loop_
_entity.id
_entity.type
_entity.pdbx_description
1 polymer ?
#
loop_
_entity_poly.entity_id
_entity_poly.type
_entity_poly.pdbx_seq_one_letter_code
_entity_poly.pdbx_strand_id
1 'polypeptide(L)'
;MLRPQDIMIGDWLMAEGRVVRVAAVHQRKIGYHLRRDKLAWARLDRLEYIPITPETLRAFGFVRKEQLDGFLDDDNAWEFTAEGLSFDEGSPFALSWLEEEDGCRRYKVVTRGYGEYPSLPHDAISDVQHFFYDFTHGNVLPIEYKVTE
;
A
#
# COMPACT_ATOMS: atom_id res chain seq x y z
N MET A 1 5.52 -16.74 4.54
CA MET A 1 4.16 -17.15 4.11
C MET A 1 3.11 -16.23 4.68
N LEU A 2 2.18 -15.81 3.84
CA LEU A 2 1.06 -14.97 4.26
C LEU A 2 0.09 -15.76 5.14
N ARG A 3 -0.38 -15.15 6.23
CA ARG A 3 -1.36 -15.78 7.13
C ARG A 3 -2.73 -15.10 6.93
N PRO A 4 -3.84 -15.83 7.16
CA PRO A 4 -5.17 -15.23 6.99
C PRO A 4 -5.38 -13.95 7.79
N GLN A 5 -4.84 -13.90 9.00
CA GLN A 5 -4.97 -12.73 9.88
C GLN A 5 -4.19 -11.51 9.41
N ASP A 6 -3.27 -11.67 8.46
CA ASP A 6 -2.47 -10.57 7.90
C ASP A 6 -3.10 -10.00 6.62
N ILE A 7 -4.24 -10.53 6.21
CA ILE A 7 -4.90 -10.14 4.95
C ILE A 7 -6.25 -9.52 5.27
N MET A 8 -6.52 -8.36 4.65
CA MET A 8 -7.80 -7.67 4.75
C MET A 8 -8.51 -7.66 3.40
N ILE A 9 -9.84 -7.68 3.43
CA ILE A 9 -10.62 -7.45 2.21
C ILE A 9 -10.26 -6.08 1.67
N GLY A 10 -9.95 -6.01 0.37
CA GLY A 10 -9.48 -4.80 -0.28
C GLY A 10 -7.98 -4.73 -0.48
N ASP A 11 -7.20 -5.62 0.16
CA ASP A 11 -5.76 -5.67 -0.04
C ASP A 11 -5.39 -6.03 -1.46
N TRP A 12 -4.32 -5.40 -1.95
CA TRP A 12 -3.72 -5.74 -3.23
C TRP A 12 -2.55 -6.68 -3.02
N LEU A 13 -2.59 -7.83 -3.67
CA LEU A 13 -1.57 -8.88 -3.57
C LEU A 13 -1.26 -9.44 -4.96
N MET A 14 -0.24 -10.29 -5.05
CA MET A 14 0.04 -11.05 -6.27
C MET A 14 -0.38 -12.50 -6.06
N ALA A 15 -1.14 -13.02 -6.99
CA ALA A 15 -1.53 -14.44 -7.06
C ALA A 15 -1.03 -15.00 -8.38
N GLU A 16 -0.04 -15.89 -8.32
CA GLU A 16 0.53 -16.56 -9.49
C GLU A 16 0.94 -15.59 -10.61
N GLY A 17 1.64 -14.51 -10.22
CA GLY A 17 2.12 -13.51 -11.15
C GLY A 17 1.10 -12.46 -11.59
N ARG A 18 -0.10 -12.51 -11.03
CA ARG A 18 -1.18 -11.56 -11.36
C ARG A 18 -1.49 -10.68 -10.16
N VAL A 19 -1.61 -9.38 -10.40
CA VAL A 19 -2.07 -8.45 -9.37
C VAL A 19 -3.57 -8.63 -9.17
N VAL A 20 -3.98 -8.89 -7.91
CA VAL A 20 -5.39 -9.15 -7.57
C VAL A 20 -5.79 -8.35 -6.34
N ARG A 21 -7.07 -8.04 -6.24
CA ARG A 21 -7.62 -7.39 -5.05
C ARG A 21 -8.45 -8.39 -4.26
N VAL A 22 -8.18 -8.49 -2.97
CA VAL A 22 -8.86 -9.45 -2.09
C VAL A 22 -10.32 -9.06 -1.93
N ALA A 23 -11.23 -9.97 -2.27
CA ALA A 23 -12.68 -9.80 -2.11
C ALA A 23 -13.24 -10.67 -0.98
N ALA A 24 -12.55 -11.73 -0.62
CA ALA A 24 -12.96 -12.63 0.46
C ALA A 24 -11.74 -13.28 1.09
N VAL A 25 -11.79 -13.55 2.38
CA VAL A 25 -10.71 -14.21 3.11
C VAL A 25 -11.25 -15.46 3.77
N HIS A 26 -10.56 -16.58 3.55
CA HIS A 26 -10.84 -17.87 4.16
C HIS A 26 -9.57 -18.39 4.83
N GLN A 27 -9.68 -19.40 5.66
CA GLN A 27 -8.53 -19.91 6.42
C GLN A 27 -7.32 -20.31 5.57
N ARG A 28 -7.53 -20.81 4.35
CA ARG A 28 -6.47 -21.34 3.50
C ARG A 28 -6.40 -20.70 2.12
N LYS A 29 -7.31 -19.79 1.80
CA LYS A 29 -7.40 -19.19 0.47
C LYS A 29 -8.04 -17.82 0.53
N ILE A 30 -7.83 -17.04 -0.53
CA ILE A 30 -8.55 -15.78 -0.72
C ILE A 30 -9.35 -15.84 -2.01
N GLY A 31 -10.43 -15.05 -2.04
CA GLY A 31 -11.21 -14.85 -3.24
C GLY A 31 -10.92 -13.49 -3.85
N TYR A 32 -10.90 -13.42 -5.17
CA TYR A 32 -10.75 -12.17 -5.90
C TYR A 32 -11.60 -12.19 -7.16
N HIS A 33 -11.96 -11.02 -7.67
CA HIS A 33 -12.79 -10.93 -8.87
C HIS A 33 -11.91 -11.05 -10.12
N LEU A 34 -12.17 -12.10 -10.92
CA LEU A 34 -11.60 -12.19 -12.28
C LEU A 34 -12.37 -11.28 -13.22
N ARG A 35 -13.68 -11.20 -13.01
CA ARG A 35 -14.61 -10.37 -13.75
C ARG A 35 -15.65 -9.86 -12.76
N ARG A 36 -16.52 -8.97 -13.22
CA ARG A 36 -17.54 -8.35 -12.41
C ARG A 36 -18.39 -9.32 -11.59
N ASP A 37 -18.71 -10.48 -12.17
CA ASP A 37 -19.63 -11.48 -11.60
C ASP A 37 -18.96 -12.82 -11.30
N LYS A 38 -17.63 -12.92 -11.47
CA LYS A 38 -16.94 -14.18 -11.27
C LYS A 38 -15.81 -14.05 -10.27
N LEU A 39 -15.94 -14.80 -9.17
CA LEU A 39 -14.92 -14.88 -8.13
C LEU A 39 -14.00 -16.04 -8.42
N ALA A 40 -12.69 -15.80 -8.29
CA ALA A 40 -11.68 -16.84 -8.35
C ALA A 40 -11.04 -17.00 -6.97
N TRP A 41 -10.43 -18.13 -6.71
CA TRP A 41 -9.80 -18.44 -5.43
C TRP A 41 -8.34 -18.76 -5.62
N ALA A 42 -7.51 -18.26 -4.71
CA ALA A 42 -6.09 -18.55 -4.67
C ALA A 42 -5.69 -19.03 -3.27
N ARG A 43 -4.86 -20.07 -3.21
CA ARG A 43 -4.35 -20.58 -1.93
C ARG A 43 -3.36 -19.59 -1.34
N LEU A 44 -3.28 -19.52 -0.01
CA LEU A 44 -2.37 -18.60 0.68
C LEU A 44 -0.90 -18.86 0.32
N ASP A 45 -0.52 -20.11 0.07
CA ASP A 45 0.84 -20.46 -0.31
C ASP A 45 1.21 -20.04 -1.75
N ARG A 46 0.25 -19.55 -2.51
CA ARG A 46 0.45 -19.01 -3.86
C ARG A 46 0.39 -17.48 -3.91
N LEU A 47 0.24 -16.85 -2.76
CA LEU A 47 0.15 -15.40 -2.67
C LEU A 47 1.51 -14.80 -2.33
N GLU A 48 1.77 -13.62 -2.88
CA GLU A 48 2.96 -12.85 -2.58
C GLU A 48 2.58 -11.40 -2.33
N TYR A 49 3.39 -10.72 -1.52
CA TYR A 49 3.25 -9.28 -1.35
C TYR A 49 3.69 -8.55 -2.61
N ILE A 50 3.04 -7.43 -2.90
CA ILE A 50 3.49 -6.52 -3.96
C ILE A 50 4.51 -5.58 -3.35
N PRO A 51 5.78 -5.63 -3.78
CA PRO A 51 6.80 -4.78 -3.19
C PRO A 51 6.58 -3.31 -3.53
N ILE A 52 7.00 -2.42 -2.62
CA ILE A 52 6.94 -0.98 -2.88
C ILE A 52 8.15 -0.62 -3.73
N THR A 53 7.89 -0.22 -4.97
CA THR A 53 8.89 0.27 -5.91
C THR A 53 8.33 1.48 -6.65
N PRO A 54 9.16 2.28 -7.33
CA PRO A 54 8.63 3.37 -8.16
C PRO A 54 7.59 2.90 -9.17
N GLU A 55 7.79 1.73 -9.77
CA GLU A 55 6.85 1.18 -10.75
C GLU A 55 5.50 0.83 -10.11
N THR A 56 5.52 0.15 -8.95
CA THR A 56 4.27 -0.22 -8.27
C THR A 56 3.57 1.00 -7.70
N LEU A 57 4.30 1.97 -7.18
CA LEU A 57 3.69 3.22 -6.69
C LEU A 57 2.96 3.96 -7.80
N ARG A 58 3.58 4.07 -8.98
CA ARG A 58 2.92 4.68 -10.14
C ARG A 58 1.70 3.89 -10.56
N ALA A 59 1.80 2.57 -10.59
CA ALA A 59 0.69 1.70 -10.99
C ALA A 59 -0.52 1.85 -10.08
N PHE A 60 -0.30 2.16 -8.79
CA PHE A 60 -1.37 2.39 -7.82
C PHE A 60 -1.80 3.85 -7.70
N GLY A 61 -1.25 4.74 -8.53
CA GLY A 61 -1.72 6.12 -8.58
C GLY A 61 -0.94 7.11 -7.73
N PHE A 62 0.18 6.71 -7.13
CA PHE A 62 1.07 7.63 -6.44
C PHE A 62 1.84 8.48 -7.46
N VAL A 63 2.07 9.74 -7.10
CA VAL A 63 2.82 10.68 -7.93
C VAL A 63 4.08 11.10 -7.19
N ARG A 64 5.21 11.05 -7.88
CA ARG A 64 6.48 11.48 -7.33
C ARG A 64 6.49 13.01 -7.13
N LYS A 65 6.93 13.44 -5.96
CA LYS A 65 7.09 14.84 -5.61
C LYS A 65 8.54 15.13 -5.29
N GLU A 66 9.07 16.21 -5.82
CA GLU A 66 10.43 16.65 -5.49
C GLU A 66 10.49 17.18 -4.05
N GLN A 67 9.38 17.72 -3.58
CA GLN A 67 9.32 18.34 -2.26
C GLN A 67 7.91 18.17 -1.69
N LEU A 68 7.81 17.68 -0.47
CA LEU A 68 6.56 17.63 0.27
C LEU A 68 6.48 18.85 1.17
N ASP A 69 5.37 19.57 1.11
CA ASP A 69 5.16 20.79 1.89
C ASP A 69 5.43 20.58 3.38
N GLY A 70 6.47 21.23 3.88
CA GLY A 70 6.79 21.25 5.29
C GLY A 70 7.46 19.99 5.83
N PHE A 71 7.86 19.02 4.96
CA PHE A 71 8.41 17.76 5.43
C PHE A 71 9.86 17.52 5.03
N LEU A 72 10.10 17.30 3.75
CA LEU A 72 11.41 16.83 3.30
C LEU A 72 11.78 17.40 1.95
N ASP A 73 13.08 17.75 1.82
CA ASP A 73 13.74 17.94 0.55
C ASP A 73 14.21 16.56 0.08
N ASP A 74 13.28 15.76 -0.43
CA ASP A 74 13.62 14.42 -0.87
C ASP A 74 13.05 14.14 -2.25
N ASP A 75 13.95 13.85 -3.20
CA ASP A 75 13.59 13.51 -4.58
C ASP A 75 12.80 12.20 -4.67
N ASN A 76 12.70 11.46 -3.58
CA ASN A 76 12.07 10.15 -3.54
C ASN A 76 10.76 10.13 -2.74
N ALA A 77 10.10 11.29 -2.65
CA ALA A 77 8.80 11.39 -2.00
C ALA A 77 7.67 11.08 -2.98
N TRP A 78 6.69 10.32 -2.53
CA TRP A 78 5.54 9.87 -3.33
C TRP A 78 4.25 10.21 -2.62
N GLU A 79 3.34 10.86 -3.31
CA GLU A 79 2.08 11.35 -2.75
C GLU A 79 0.89 10.70 -3.44
N PHE A 80 -0.11 10.31 -2.67
CA PHE A 80 -1.39 9.83 -3.17
C PHE A 80 -2.48 10.85 -2.83
N THR A 81 -3.21 11.28 -3.83
CA THR A 81 -4.33 12.21 -3.66
C THR A 81 -5.58 11.63 -4.29
N ALA A 82 -6.71 11.87 -3.63
CA ALA A 82 -8.02 11.51 -4.14
C ALA A 82 -9.03 12.51 -3.59
N GLU A 83 -10.13 12.70 -4.31
CA GLU A 83 -11.19 13.59 -3.87
C GLU A 83 -11.74 13.14 -2.51
N GLY A 84 -11.78 14.07 -1.56
CA GLY A 84 -12.27 13.78 -0.21
C GLY A 84 -11.28 13.03 0.68
N LEU A 85 -10.08 12.74 0.18
CA LEU A 85 -9.07 12.03 0.98
C LEU A 85 -8.49 12.97 2.03
N SER A 86 -8.55 12.54 3.30
CA SER A 86 -7.93 13.23 4.42
C SER A 86 -7.07 12.24 5.18
N PHE A 87 -5.87 12.64 5.54
CA PHE A 87 -4.96 11.80 6.30
C PHE A 87 -4.58 12.49 7.61
N ASP A 88 -3.38 13.00 7.74
CA ASP A 88 -2.85 13.55 8.99
C ASP A 88 -3.06 15.08 9.04
N GLU A 89 -4.05 15.55 9.81
CA GLU A 89 -4.35 16.98 9.99
C GLU A 89 -4.43 17.78 8.67
N GLY A 90 -5.06 17.18 7.65
CA GLY A 90 -5.17 17.82 6.34
C GLY A 90 -3.96 17.64 5.45
N SER A 91 -2.93 16.93 5.92
CA SER A 91 -1.75 16.62 5.12
C SER A 91 -2.06 15.55 4.08
N PRO A 92 -1.42 15.57 2.92
CA PRO A 92 -1.57 14.50 1.95
C PRO A 92 -0.98 13.20 2.47
N PHE A 93 -1.49 12.08 1.96
CA PHE A 93 -0.91 10.78 2.27
C PHE A 93 0.33 10.58 1.40
N ALA A 94 1.48 10.39 2.03
CA ALA A 94 2.75 10.36 1.33
C ALA A 94 3.70 9.31 1.91
N LEU A 95 4.55 8.78 1.04
CA LEU A 95 5.65 7.90 1.39
C LEU A 95 6.97 8.58 1.04
N SER A 96 7.99 8.31 1.82
CA SER A 96 9.34 8.82 1.56
C SER A 96 10.35 7.69 1.62
N TRP A 97 11.36 7.77 0.72
CA TRP A 97 12.46 6.82 0.66
C TRP A 97 13.53 7.25 1.64
N LEU A 98 13.62 6.57 2.76
CA LEU A 98 14.52 6.95 3.85
C LEU A 98 15.57 5.87 4.11
N GLU A 99 16.79 6.32 4.45
CA GLU A 99 17.87 5.44 4.86
C GLU A 99 17.73 5.14 6.36
N GLU A 100 17.79 3.86 6.70
CA GLU A 100 17.74 3.40 8.08
C GLU A 100 19.15 3.25 8.66
N GLU A 101 19.25 3.05 9.99
CA GLU A 101 20.52 2.90 10.70
C GLU A 101 21.37 1.75 10.18
N ASP A 102 20.74 0.71 9.64
CA ASP A 102 21.44 -0.44 9.06
C ASP A 102 21.97 -0.20 7.65
N GLY A 103 21.80 1.01 7.12
CA GLY A 103 22.22 1.36 5.77
C GLY A 103 21.24 0.98 4.67
N CYS A 104 20.15 0.30 5.01
CA CYS A 104 19.11 -0.04 4.06
C CYS A 104 18.16 1.13 3.85
N ARG A 105 17.65 1.28 2.63
CA ARG A 105 16.64 2.29 2.33
C ARG A 105 15.29 1.62 2.19
N ARG A 106 14.28 2.25 2.81
CA ARG A 106 12.90 1.76 2.76
C ARG A 106 11.94 2.91 2.64
N TYR A 107 10.79 2.62 2.04
CA TYR A 107 9.69 3.59 2.02
C TYR A 107 9.00 3.60 3.37
N LYS A 108 8.72 4.80 3.87
CA LYS A 108 7.99 5.00 5.11
C LYS A 108 6.89 6.02 4.93
N VAL A 109 5.81 5.89 5.71
CA VAL A 109 4.71 6.84 5.68
C VAL A 109 5.16 8.14 6.35
N VAL A 110 4.88 9.27 5.71
CA VAL A 110 5.17 10.59 6.25
C VAL A 110 4.02 11.04 7.14
N THR A 111 4.31 11.36 8.41
CA THR A 111 3.31 11.87 9.35
C THR A 111 3.84 13.09 10.08
N ARG A 112 2.95 14.02 10.42
CA ARG A 112 3.32 15.22 11.18
C ARG A 112 3.28 15.02 12.70
N GLY A 113 2.39 14.14 13.16
CA GLY A 113 2.11 13.95 14.58
C GLY A 113 3.08 13.05 15.32
N TYR A 114 3.94 12.34 14.62
CA TYR A 114 4.89 11.40 15.21
C TYR A 114 6.31 11.84 14.90
N GLY A 115 7.19 11.77 15.89
CA GLY A 115 8.60 12.09 15.71
C GLY A 115 9.38 11.10 14.87
N GLU A 116 8.78 9.94 14.59
CA GLU A 116 9.35 8.88 13.77
C GLU A 116 8.35 8.45 12.71
N TYR A 117 8.86 8.04 11.56
CA TYR A 117 8.02 7.52 10.50
C TYR A 117 7.68 6.06 10.79
N PRO A 118 6.38 5.68 10.66
CA PRO A 118 5.99 4.28 10.86
C PRO A 118 6.68 3.35 9.88
N SER A 119 7.11 2.20 10.36
CA SER A 119 7.70 1.17 9.50
C SER A 119 6.62 0.34 8.83
N LEU A 120 6.95 -0.15 7.64
CA LEU A 120 6.10 -1.02 6.85
C LEU A 120 6.70 -2.44 6.94
N PRO A 121 6.08 -3.37 7.68
CA PRO A 121 6.72 -4.65 8.06
C PRO A 121 7.22 -5.49 6.90
N HIS A 122 6.57 -5.44 5.75
CA HIS A 122 6.90 -6.28 4.60
C HIS A 122 7.38 -5.48 3.39
N ASP A 123 7.54 -4.16 3.53
CA ASP A 123 7.83 -3.24 2.42
C ASP A 123 6.88 -3.45 1.25
N ALA A 124 5.60 -3.64 1.55
CA ALA A 124 4.57 -4.03 0.60
C ALA A 124 3.44 -3.02 0.50
N ILE A 125 2.77 -3.04 -0.65
CA ILE A 125 1.61 -2.17 -0.89
C ILE A 125 0.50 -2.42 0.14
N SER A 126 0.26 -3.68 0.51
CA SER A 126 -0.75 -4.00 1.54
C SER A 126 -0.42 -3.41 2.91
N ASP A 127 0.86 -3.27 3.26
CA ASP A 127 1.25 -2.59 4.50
C ASP A 127 0.80 -1.12 4.50
N VAL A 128 0.92 -0.47 3.35
CA VAL A 128 0.47 0.93 3.18
C VAL A 128 -1.04 1.02 3.39
N GLN A 129 -1.79 0.07 2.83
CA GLN A 129 -3.24 0.01 2.99
C GLN A 129 -3.64 -0.21 4.46
N HIS A 130 -2.97 -1.14 5.14
CA HIS A 130 -3.24 -1.43 6.55
C HIS A 130 -2.91 -0.23 7.44
N PHE A 131 -1.79 0.43 7.18
CA PHE A 131 -1.42 1.62 7.94
C PHE A 131 -2.46 2.72 7.80
N PHE A 132 -2.89 3.00 6.58
CA PHE A 132 -3.90 4.02 6.33
C PHE A 132 -5.21 3.69 7.04
N TYR A 133 -5.64 2.44 6.97
CA TYR A 133 -6.86 1.98 7.63
C TYR A 133 -6.80 2.18 9.15
N ASP A 134 -5.71 1.75 9.77
CA ASP A 134 -5.52 1.86 11.20
C ASP A 134 -5.40 3.33 11.65
N PHE A 135 -4.63 4.11 10.92
CA PHE A 135 -4.39 5.51 11.26
C PHE A 135 -5.66 6.35 11.14
N THR A 136 -6.50 6.08 10.16
CA THR A 136 -7.74 6.83 9.93
C THR A 136 -8.96 6.22 10.63
N HIS A 137 -8.76 5.22 11.47
CA HIS A 137 -9.83 4.55 12.22
C HIS A 137 -10.90 3.93 11.32
N GLY A 138 -10.46 3.28 10.26
CA GLY A 138 -11.35 2.47 9.43
C GLY A 138 -11.60 2.97 8.01
N ASN A 139 -10.89 3.99 7.56
CA ASN A 139 -11.00 4.43 6.17
C ASN A 139 -10.09 3.60 5.27
N VAL A 140 -10.65 3.13 4.15
CA VAL A 140 -9.89 2.36 3.17
C VAL A 140 -9.16 3.30 2.22
N LEU A 141 -7.87 3.05 2.02
CA LEU A 141 -7.08 3.80 1.03
C LEU A 141 -7.57 3.44 -0.37
N PRO A 142 -8.08 4.40 -1.16
CA PRO A 142 -8.74 4.09 -2.44
C PRO A 142 -7.75 3.96 -3.61
N ILE A 143 -6.68 3.20 -3.42
CA ILE A 143 -5.73 2.92 -4.51
C ILE A 143 -6.30 1.87 -5.45
N GLU A 144 -5.98 2.01 -6.74
CA GLU A 144 -6.37 1.05 -7.76
C GLU A 144 -5.20 0.78 -8.68
N TYR A 145 -5.02 -0.49 -9.04
CA TYR A 145 -3.97 -0.90 -9.95
C TYR A 145 -4.33 -0.52 -11.38
N LYS A 146 -3.47 0.30 -11.98
CA LYS A 146 -3.63 0.71 -13.38
C LYS A 146 -2.62 -0.01 -14.24
N VAL A 147 -3.12 -0.83 -15.16
CA VAL A 147 -2.27 -1.49 -16.14
C VAL A 147 -1.89 -0.45 -17.20
N THR A 148 -0.60 -0.19 -17.28
CA THR A 148 -0.08 0.64 -18.37
C THR A 148 0.11 -0.24 -19.61
N GLU A 149 -0.64 0.05 -20.62
CA GLU A 149 -0.43 -0.58 -21.91
C GLU A 149 0.71 0.09 -22.66
#